data_75cd0a0f29ac632d0ff5bdf6c9ffe63d
#
_entry.id   75cd0a0f29ac632d0ff5bdf6c9ffe63d
#
_cell.length_a   1.000
_cell.length_b   1.000
_cell.length_c   1.000
_cell.angle_alpha   90.00
_cell.angle_beta   90.00
_cell.angle_gamma   90.00
#
_symmetry.space_group_name_H-M   'P 1'
#
loop_
_entity.id
_entity.type
_entity.pdbx_description
1 polymer ?
#
loop_
_entity_poly.entity_id
_entity_poly.type
_entity_poly.pdbx_seq_one_letter_code
_entity_poly.pdbx_strand_id
1 'polypeptide(L)'
;AANDLLGGLSTSRLNLNIREAKGWAYGVQSLASLVQQQLPFLLFAPVQTDRTGDALAAIAADMAAFGTTRPIDSAERNKVVENGVRSLPGEFENAGSVLTSIERNAVFGRPDDYQATLAARYKALTTADLNRAALQLTDGAMVWIVVGDRKLVEPQLAKLKLPVEVRTAP
;
A
#
# COMPACT_ATOMS: atom_id res chain seq x y z
N ALA A 1 0.05 0.50 8.94
CA ALA A 1 0.33 -0.90 9.33
C ALA A 1 -0.10 -1.89 8.23
N ALA A 2 -1.42 -2.10 7.94
CA ALA A 2 -1.83 -3.07 6.89
C ALA A 2 -1.27 -2.68 5.50
N ASN A 3 -1.34 -1.40 5.12
CA ASN A 3 -0.74 -0.90 3.89
C ASN A 3 0.78 -1.18 3.79
N ASP A 4 1.49 -1.10 4.91
CA ASP A 4 2.94 -1.35 4.94
C ASP A 4 3.28 -2.80 4.58
N LEU A 5 2.42 -3.74 4.98
CA LEU A 5 2.53 -5.15 4.63
C LEU A 5 2.15 -5.44 3.18
N LEU A 6 1.20 -4.69 2.59
CA LEU A 6 0.80 -4.88 1.20
C LEU A 6 1.84 -4.32 0.23
N GLY A 7 2.19 -3.03 0.32
CA GLY A 7 3.08 -2.36 -0.63
C GLY A 7 3.81 -1.13 -0.06
N GLY A 8 3.63 -0.80 1.23
CA GLY A 8 4.26 0.38 1.85
C GLY A 8 5.73 0.19 2.24
N LEU A 9 6.20 -1.03 2.43
CA LEU A 9 7.59 -1.36 2.77
C LEU A 9 8.30 -2.06 1.60
N SER A 10 9.62 -1.92 1.53
CA SER A 10 10.45 -2.66 0.55
C SER A 10 10.33 -4.18 0.69
N THR A 11 9.97 -4.66 1.87
CA THR A 11 9.75 -6.07 2.20
C THR A 11 8.27 -6.44 2.29
N SER A 12 7.40 -5.65 1.66
CA SER A 12 5.97 -5.92 1.55
C SER A 12 5.65 -7.04 0.58
N ARG A 13 4.44 -7.59 0.64
CA ARG A 13 4.02 -8.71 -0.22
C ARG A 13 4.18 -8.41 -1.71
N LEU A 14 3.75 -7.23 -2.16
CA LEU A 14 3.89 -6.82 -3.55
C LEU A 14 5.35 -6.71 -3.99
N ASN A 15 6.22 -6.15 -3.14
CA ASN A 15 7.64 -6.07 -3.46
C ASN A 15 8.30 -7.46 -3.49
N LEU A 16 7.98 -8.33 -2.54
CA LEU A 16 8.50 -9.70 -2.53
C LEU A 16 8.06 -10.49 -3.77
N ASN A 17 6.85 -10.28 -4.26
CA ASN A 17 6.35 -10.96 -5.45
C ASN A 17 6.86 -10.32 -6.75
N ILE A 18 6.59 -9.03 -6.97
CA ILE A 18 6.80 -8.38 -8.27
C ILE A 18 8.26 -8.01 -8.49
N ARG A 19 8.93 -7.52 -7.42
CA ARG A 19 10.33 -7.10 -7.48
C ARG A 19 11.28 -8.29 -7.28
N GLU A 20 11.19 -8.97 -6.14
CA GLU A 20 12.20 -9.97 -5.74
C GLU A 20 12.01 -11.29 -6.49
N ALA A 21 10.80 -11.85 -6.48
CA ALA A 21 10.57 -13.16 -7.08
C ALA A 21 10.48 -13.11 -8.61
N LYS A 22 9.90 -12.04 -9.18
CA LYS A 22 9.65 -11.95 -10.63
C LYS A 22 10.62 -11.03 -11.36
N GLY A 23 11.25 -10.08 -10.67
CA GLY A 23 12.15 -9.10 -11.29
C GLY A 23 11.47 -8.16 -12.30
N TRP A 24 10.15 -7.97 -12.21
CA TRP A 24 9.38 -7.21 -13.20
C TRP A 24 9.34 -5.71 -12.93
N ALA A 25 9.69 -5.29 -11.73
CA ALA A 25 9.73 -3.89 -11.30
C ALA A 25 10.95 -3.62 -10.41
N TYR A 26 11.41 -2.38 -10.40
CA TYR A 26 12.37 -1.92 -9.39
C TYR A 26 11.76 -1.83 -7.99
N GLY A 27 10.46 -1.56 -7.91
CA GLY A 27 9.69 -1.54 -6.69
C GLY A 27 8.21 -1.30 -6.96
N VAL A 28 7.38 -1.71 -6.02
CA VAL A 28 5.95 -1.44 -5.98
C VAL A 28 5.65 -0.67 -4.72
N GLN A 29 4.91 0.42 -4.83
CA GLN A 29 4.56 1.25 -3.69
C GLN A 29 3.05 1.37 -3.56
N SER A 30 2.52 1.13 -2.38
CA SER A 30 1.14 1.46 -2.04
C SER A 30 1.09 2.56 -0.97
N LEU A 31 0.12 3.43 -1.11
CA LEU A 31 -0.13 4.56 -0.23
C LEU A 31 -1.59 4.58 0.18
N ALA A 32 -1.84 4.56 1.47
CA ALA A 32 -3.16 4.81 2.06
C ALA A 32 -3.08 6.15 2.79
N SER A 33 -3.60 7.19 2.17
CA SER A 33 -3.53 8.55 2.72
C SER A 33 -4.71 8.83 3.64
N LEU A 34 -4.42 9.23 4.88
CA LEU A 34 -5.45 9.73 5.78
C LEU A 34 -5.87 11.13 5.33
N VAL A 35 -7.10 11.24 4.86
CA VAL A 35 -7.79 12.52 4.64
C VAL A 35 -9.15 12.45 5.33
N GLN A 36 -9.72 13.62 5.62
CA GLN A 36 -11.05 13.65 6.25
C GLN A 36 -12.09 12.98 5.34
N GLN A 37 -12.89 12.09 5.90
CA GLN A 37 -14.02 11.41 5.27
C GLN A 37 -13.69 10.37 4.19
N GLN A 38 -12.45 10.28 3.71
CA GLN A 38 -12.04 9.31 2.68
C GLN A 38 -10.69 8.70 3.03
N LEU A 39 -10.45 7.49 2.53
CA LEU A 39 -9.15 6.84 2.56
C LEU A 39 -8.72 6.51 1.13
N PRO A 40 -8.18 7.48 0.37
CA PRO A 40 -7.67 7.19 -0.96
C PRO A 40 -6.52 6.19 -0.86
N PHE A 41 -6.67 5.10 -1.60
CA PHE A 41 -5.65 4.09 -1.76
C PHE A 41 -5.06 4.19 -3.16
N LEU A 42 -3.75 4.35 -3.24
CA LEU A 42 -3.01 4.41 -4.49
C LEU A 42 -1.96 3.30 -4.50
N LEU A 43 -1.81 2.66 -5.66
CA LEU A 43 -0.74 1.71 -5.90
C LEU A 43 0.01 2.14 -7.16
N PHE A 44 1.31 2.25 -7.05
CA PHE A 44 2.22 2.62 -8.13
C PHE A 44 3.23 1.51 -8.37
N ALA A 45 3.30 1.02 -9.61
CA ALA A 45 4.17 -0.08 -10.00
C ALA A 45 4.82 0.22 -11.37
N PRO A 46 6.03 0.79 -11.41
CA PRO A 46 6.79 0.95 -12.65
C PRO A 46 7.35 -0.42 -13.07
N VAL A 47 6.66 -1.07 -13.99
CA VAL A 47 6.98 -2.41 -14.46
C VAL A 47 7.60 -2.40 -15.85
N GLN A 48 8.32 -3.47 -16.20
CA GLN A 48 8.82 -3.69 -17.56
C GLN A 48 7.65 -3.72 -18.54
N THR A 49 7.81 -3.07 -19.70
CA THR A 49 6.74 -2.91 -20.70
C THR A 49 6.19 -4.23 -21.19
N ASP A 50 7.05 -5.24 -21.40
CA ASP A 50 6.67 -6.58 -21.84
C ASP A 50 6.03 -7.45 -20.75
N ARG A 51 5.99 -6.97 -19.51
CA ARG A 51 5.41 -7.61 -18.32
C ARG A 51 4.19 -6.90 -17.76
N THR A 52 3.72 -5.86 -18.43
CA THR A 52 2.62 -5.01 -17.92
C THR A 52 1.36 -5.83 -17.59
N GLY A 53 0.89 -6.66 -18.51
CA GLY A 53 -0.30 -7.48 -18.30
C GLY A 53 -0.13 -8.52 -17.19
N ASP A 54 1.01 -9.20 -17.17
CA ASP A 54 1.34 -10.21 -16.15
C ASP A 54 1.46 -9.58 -14.76
N ALA A 55 2.06 -8.40 -14.67
CA ALA A 55 2.20 -7.65 -13.43
C ALA A 55 0.84 -7.18 -12.88
N LEU A 56 -0.03 -6.66 -13.74
CA LEU A 56 -1.40 -6.29 -13.37
C LEU A 56 -2.16 -7.49 -12.79
N ALA A 57 -2.11 -8.64 -13.47
CA ALA A 57 -2.76 -9.87 -13.00
C ALA A 57 -2.20 -10.32 -11.64
N ALA A 58 -0.88 -10.29 -11.47
CA ALA A 58 -0.24 -10.69 -10.23
C ALA A 58 -0.57 -9.73 -9.07
N ILE A 59 -0.56 -8.41 -9.30
CA ILE A 59 -0.93 -7.41 -8.30
C ILE A 59 -2.40 -7.59 -7.90
N ALA A 60 -3.30 -7.76 -8.87
CA ALA A 60 -4.71 -8.01 -8.59
C ALA A 60 -4.93 -9.28 -7.76
N ALA A 61 -4.20 -10.36 -8.06
CA ALA A 61 -4.27 -11.61 -7.31
C ALA A 61 -3.75 -11.44 -5.86
N ASP A 62 -2.63 -10.74 -5.67
CA ASP A 62 -2.09 -10.46 -4.33
C ASP A 62 -3.05 -9.60 -3.50
N MET A 63 -3.66 -8.58 -4.11
CA MET A 63 -4.67 -7.74 -3.46
C MET A 63 -5.91 -8.54 -3.05
N ALA A 64 -6.43 -9.37 -3.95
CA ALA A 64 -7.59 -10.23 -3.67
C ALA A 64 -7.32 -11.25 -2.56
N ALA A 65 -6.08 -11.74 -2.46
CA ALA A 65 -5.69 -12.68 -1.42
C ALA A 65 -5.39 -12.02 -0.06
N PHE A 66 -5.13 -10.69 -0.05
CA PHE A 66 -4.70 -9.97 1.14
C PHE A 66 -5.83 -9.87 2.18
N GLY A 67 -5.63 -10.46 3.35
CA GLY A 67 -6.64 -10.52 4.41
C GLY A 67 -7.72 -11.57 4.20
N THR A 68 -7.73 -12.28 3.07
CA THR A 68 -8.70 -13.34 2.73
C THR A 68 -8.05 -14.71 2.74
N THR A 69 -7.66 -15.25 1.57
CA THR A 69 -7.02 -16.55 1.42
C THR A 69 -5.56 -16.57 1.88
N ARG A 70 -4.92 -15.42 1.97
CA ARG A 70 -3.59 -15.21 2.56
C ARG A 70 -3.67 -14.17 3.69
N PRO A 71 -4.22 -14.53 4.86
CA PRO A 71 -4.31 -13.62 5.99
C PRO A 71 -2.92 -13.19 6.48
N ILE A 72 -2.89 -12.07 7.18
CA ILE A 72 -1.68 -11.56 7.84
C ILE A 72 -1.41 -12.46 9.05
N ASP A 73 -0.22 -12.99 9.13
CA ASP A 73 0.23 -13.87 10.20
C ASP A 73 0.93 -13.12 11.36
N SER A 74 1.37 -13.87 12.36
CA SER A 74 2.05 -13.31 13.51
C SER A 74 3.44 -12.75 13.20
N ALA A 75 4.15 -13.31 12.22
CA ALA A 75 5.47 -12.84 11.82
C ALA A 75 5.35 -11.48 11.11
N GLU A 76 4.40 -11.34 10.20
CA GLU A 76 4.08 -10.07 9.53
C GLU A 76 3.59 -9.01 10.53
N ARG A 77 2.70 -9.40 11.46
CA ARG A 77 2.27 -8.52 12.54
C ARG A 77 3.44 -8.01 13.36
N ASN A 78 4.34 -8.88 13.81
CA ASN A 78 5.49 -8.48 14.61
C ASN A 78 6.40 -7.53 13.82
N LYS A 79 6.70 -7.85 12.57
CA LYS A 79 7.50 -7.01 11.67
C LYS A 79 6.92 -5.59 11.54
N VAL A 80 5.63 -5.43 11.28
CA VAL A 80 5.03 -4.10 11.09
C VAL A 80 4.93 -3.33 12.40
N VAL A 81 4.69 -3.99 13.52
CA VAL A 81 4.69 -3.38 14.85
C VAL A 81 6.08 -2.88 15.22
N GLU A 82 7.10 -3.71 15.07
CA GLU A 82 8.48 -3.30 15.36
C GLU A 82 8.93 -2.14 14.46
N ASN A 83 8.65 -2.22 13.16
CA ASN A 83 8.97 -1.15 12.24
C ASN A 83 8.26 0.16 12.63
N GLY A 84 6.96 0.10 12.93
CA GLY A 84 6.18 1.25 13.36
C GLY A 84 6.71 1.88 14.64
N VAL A 85 7.04 1.06 15.66
CA VAL A 85 7.60 1.59 16.91
C VAL A 85 8.99 2.19 16.72
N ARG A 86 9.85 1.55 15.92
CA ARG A 86 11.22 2.03 15.67
C ARG A 86 11.28 3.30 14.83
N SER A 87 10.28 3.56 13.98
CA SER A 87 10.22 4.77 13.16
C SER A 87 9.76 6.02 13.93
N LEU A 88 9.09 5.85 15.08
CA LEU A 88 8.53 6.98 15.83
C LEU A 88 9.54 8.08 16.22
N PRO A 89 10.77 7.78 16.67
CA PRO A 89 11.72 8.84 16.99
C PRO A 89 12.02 9.76 15.80
N GLY A 90 12.11 9.21 14.58
CA GLY A 90 12.36 9.99 13.36
C GLY A 90 11.27 11.03 13.05
N GLU A 91 10.05 10.84 13.55
CA GLU A 91 8.96 11.82 13.39
C GLU A 91 9.20 13.12 14.20
N PHE A 92 10.19 13.15 15.08
CA PHE A 92 10.51 14.28 15.95
C PHE A 92 11.92 14.84 15.75
N GLU A 93 12.66 14.40 14.74
CA GLU A 93 14.04 14.80 14.50
C GLU A 93 14.19 16.26 14.07
N ASN A 94 13.15 16.87 13.51
CA ASN A 94 13.20 18.25 13.05
C ASN A 94 11.86 18.98 13.27
N ALA A 95 11.93 20.31 13.29
CA ALA A 95 10.78 21.18 13.56
C ALA A 95 9.63 20.98 12.53
N GLY A 96 9.95 20.71 11.27
CA GLY A 96 8.94 20.45 10.23
C GLY A 96 8.13 19.20 10.52
N SER A 97 8.78 18.11 10.91
CA SER A 97 8.10 16.87 11.30
C SER A 97 7.20 17.06 12.53
N VAL A 98 7.70 17.81 13.52
CA VAL A 98 6.91 18.15 14.73
C VAL A 98 5.67 18.98 14.34
N LEU A 99 5.84 20.01 13.52
CA LEU A 99 4.73 20.85 13.05
C LEU A 99 3.68 20.00 12.31
N THR A 100 4.11 19.15 11.36
CA THR A 100 3.22 18.24 10.64
C THR A 100 2.44 17.32 11.60
N SER A 101 3.08 16.87 12.67
CA SER A 101 2.44 16.03 13.68
C SER A 101 1.35 16.80 14.45
N ILE A 102 1.62 18.06 14.83
CA ILE A 102 0.65 18.95 15.49
C ILE A 102 -0.53 19.25 14.56
N GLU A 103 -0.25 19.63 13.31
CA GLU A 103 -1.27 19.88 12.29
C GLU A 103 -2.19 18.68 12.09
N ARG A 104 -1.63 17.46 11.99
CA ARG A 104 -2.41 16.23 11.87
C ARG A 104 -3.30 16.00 13.09
N ASN A 105 -2.80 16.26 14.30
CA ASN A 105 -3.62 16.13 15.50
C ASN A 105 -4.81 17.09 15.45
N ALA A 106 -4.59 18.36 15.07
CA ALA A 106 -5.65 19.34 14.94
C ALA A 106 -6.68 18.97 13.84
N VAL A 107 -6.20 18.58 12.64
CA VAL A 107 -7.06 18.22 11.51
C VAL A 107 -7.94 17.02 11.82
N PHE A 108 -7.41 16.03 12.55
CA PHE A 108 -8.14 14.79 12.87
C PHE A 108 -8.79 14.79 14.25
N GLY A 109 -8.80 15.94 14.95
CA GLY A 109 -9.38 16.05 16.31
C GLY A 109 -8.74 15.09 17.32
N ARG A 110 -7.43 14.83 17.19
CA ARG A 110 -6.70 13.94 18.09
C ARG A 110 -6.28 14.70 19.35
N PRO A 111 -6.18 14.02 20.50
CA PRO A 111 -5.68 14.66 21.73
C PRO A 111 -4.19 15.05 21.58
N ASP A 112 -3.75 16.02 22.37
CA ASP A 112 -2.38 16.55 22.31
C ASP A 112 -1.32 15.49 22.64
N ASP A 113 -1.66 14.51 23.48
CA ASP A 113 -0.81 13.39 23.87
C ASP A 113 -0.87 12.19 22.89
N TYR A 114 -1.56 12.33 21.75
CA TYR A 114 -1.75 11.24 20.80
C TYR A 114 -0.44 10.57 20.40
N GLN A 115 0.59 11.35 20.14
CA GLN A 115 1.91 10.84 19.73
C GLN A 115 2.56 9.97 20.81
N ALA A 116 2.42 10.35 22.09
CA ALA A 116 2.92 9.56 23.20
C ALA A 116 2.25 8.19 23.31
N THR A 117 1.03 8.04 22.78
CA THR A 117 0.29 6.77 22.79
C THR A 117 0.63 5.84 21.64
N LEU A 118 1.31 6.32 20.57
CA LEU A 118 1.49 5.56 19.32
C LEU A 118 2.25 4.25 19.53
N ALA A 119 3.32 4.24 20.32
CA ALA A 119 4.08 3.01 20.59
C ALA A 119 3.20 1.93 21.24
N ALA A 120 2.36 2.32 22.21
CA ALA A 120 1.43 1.40 22.85
C ALA A 120 0.35 0.92 21.87
N ARG A 121 -0.18 1.82 21.04
CA ARG A 121 -1.16 1.48 19.98
C ARG A 121 -0.59 0.48 18.97
N TYR A 122 0.66 0.68 18.48
CA TYR A 122 1.31 -0.29 17.61
C TYR A 122 1.44 -1.65 18.27
N LYS A 123 1.91 -1.70 19.52
CA LYS A 123 2.08 -2.96 20.26
C LYS A 123 0.75 -3.69 20.53
N ALA A 124 -0.35 -2.96 20.68
CA ALA A 124 -1.68 -3.50 20.91
C ALA A 124 -2.33 -4.07 19.63
N LEU A 125 -1.82 -3.76 18.42
CA LEU A 125 -2.38 -4.32 17.17
C LEU A 125 -2.34 -5.83 17.18
N THR A 126 -3.47 -6.45 16.90
CA THR A 126 -3.60 -7.90 16.71
C THR A 126 -3.56 -8.27 15.23
N THR A 127 -3.33 -9.55 14.91
CA THR A 127 -3.50 -10.06 13.54
C THR A 127 -4.92 -9.87 13.03
N ALA A 128 -5.92 -9.99 13.91
CA ALA A 128 -7.33 -9.77 13.58
C ALA A 128 -7.59 -8.30 13.14
N ASP A 129 -7.01 -7.32 13.86
CA ASP A 129 -7.12 -5.92 13.49
C ASP A 129 -6.47 -5.62 12.14
N LEU A 130 -5.28 -6.19 11.90
CA LEU A 130 -4.58 -6.02 10.64
C LEU A 130 -5.32 -6.67 9.47
N ASN A 131 -5.90 -7.85 9.66
CA ASN A 131 -6.70 -8.51 8.63
C ASN A 131 -7.99 -7.74 8.32
N ARG A 132 -8.66 -7.19 9.34
CA ARG A 132 -9.82 -6.30 9.12
C ARG A 132 -9.43 -5.07 8.31
N ALA A 133 -8.31 -4.43 8.65
CA ALA A 133 -7.79 -3.29 7.91
C ALA A 133 -7.34 -3.66 6.48
N ALA A 134 -6.80 -4.86 6.27
CA ALA A 134 -6.44 -5.38 4.95
C ALA A 134 -7.67 -5.49 4.04
N LEU A 135 -8.77 -6.04 4.55
CA LEU A 135 -10.04 -6.11 3.82
C LEU A 135 -10.55 -4.72 3.43
N GLN A 136 -10.50 -3.75 4.34
CA GLN A 136 -10.91 -2.38 4.06
C GLN A 136 -10.05 -1.68 2.98
N LEU A 137 -8.77 -2.02 2.87
CA LEU A 137 -7.89 -1.46 1.83
C LEU A 137 -8.20 -2.01 0.44
N THR A 138 -8.66 -3.26 0.36
CA THR A 138 -8.86 -3.97 -0.90
C THR A 138 -10.34 -4.16 -1.26
N ASP A 139 -11.25 -3.73 -0.38
CA ASP A 139 -12.71 -3.77 -0.58
C ASP A 139 -13.14 -2.54 -1.41
N GLY A 140 -13.12 -2.69 -2.71
CA GLY A 140 -13.56 -1.62 -3.61
C GLY A 140 -13.15 -1.86 -5.05
N ALA A 141 -13.85 -1.20 -5.95
CA ALA A 141 -13.51 -1.20 -7.35
C ALA A 141 -12.20 -0.43 -7.58
N MET A 142 -11.21 -1.10 -8.13
CA MET A 142 -9.94 -0.47 -8.52
C MET A 142 -10.05 0.10 -9.93
N VAL A 143 -9.57 1.32 -10.10
CA VAL A 143 -9.33 1.90 -11.42
C VAL A 143 -7.85 1.69 -11.76
N TRP A 144 -7.60 0.98 -12.85
CA TRP A 144 -6.25 0.72 -13.34
C TRP A 144 -5.87 1.77 -14.39
N ILE A 145 -4.80 2.51 -14.14
CA ILE A 145 -4.24 3.47 -15.11
C ILE A 145 -2.91 2.91 -15.59
N VAL A 146 -2.83 2.64 -16.89
CA VAL A 146 -1.62 2.10 -17.51
C VAL A 146 -1.07 3.13 -18.50
N VAL A 147 0.20 3.47 -18.32
CA VAL A 147 0.92 4.40 -19.20
C VAL A 147 2.08 3.65 -19.85
N GLY A 148 2.16 3.68 -21.18
CA GLY A 148 3.22 3.00 -21.92
C GLY A 148 3.01 3.03 -23.43
N ASP A 149 3.89 2.37 -24.18
CA ASP A 149 3.71 2.20 -25.62
C ASP A 149 2.49 1.34 -25.90
N ARG A 150 1.48 1.96 -26.50
CA ARG A 150 0.20 1.32 -26.81
C ARG A 150 0.37 0.02 -27.60
N LYS A 151 1.27 0.00 -28.59
CA LYS A 151 1.47 -1.18 -29.46
C LYS A 151 1.98 -2.39 -28.70
N LEU A 152 2.74 -2.16 -27.62
CA LEU A 152 3.32 -3.21 -26.78
C LEU A 152 2.40 -3.62 -25.63
N VAL A 153 1.63 -2.67 -25.10
CA VAL A 153 0.83 -2.87 -23.87
C VAL A 153 -0.59 -3.37 -24.19
N GLU A 154 -1.26 -2.80 -25.20
CA GLU A 154 -2.66 -3.14 -25.54
C GLU A 154 -2.92 -4.65 -25.76
N PRO A 155 -2.04 -5.41 -26.47
CA PRO A 155 -2.22 -6.85 -26.61
C PRO A 155 -2.12 -7.63 -25.29
N GLN A 156 -1.40 -7.11 -24.30
CA GLN A 156 -1.28 -7.73 -22.99
C GLN A 156 -2.55 -7.47 -22.16
N LEU A 157 -3.09 -6.24 -22.22
CA LEU A 157 -4.32 -5.87 -21.50
C LEU A 157 -5.53 -6.62 -22.02
N ALA A 158 -5.61 -6.89 -23.33
CA ALA A 158 -6.68 -7.68 -23.93
C ALA A 158 -6.83 -9.08 -23.29
N LYS A 159 -5.73 -9.68 -22.82
CA LYS A 159 -5.74 -10.98 -22.13
C LYS A 159 -6.43 -10.93 -20.78
N LEU A 160 -6.50 -9.77 -20.14
CA LEU A 160 -7.11 -9.59 -18.81
C LEU A 160 -8.65 -9.58 -18.85
N LYS A 161 -9.24 -9.46 -20.04
CA LYS A 161 -10.70 -9.39 -20.24
C LYS A 161 -11.37 -8.26 -19.44
N LEU A 162 -10.64 -7.19 -19.18
CA LEU A 162 -11.16 -5.98 -18.53
C LEU A 162 -11.58 -4.97 -19.61
N PRO A 163 -12.60 -4.14 -19.36
CA PRO A 163 -12.92 -3.02 -20.24
C PRO A 163 -11.75 -2.04 -20.27
N VAL A 164 -11.25 -1.71 -21.46
CA VAL A 164 -10.13 -0.79 -21.65
C VAL A 164 -10.60 0.42 -22.41
N GLU A 165 -10.39 1.60 -21.82
CA GLU A 165 -10.56 2.89 -22.50
C GLU A 165 -9.16 3.44 -22.85
N VAL A 166 -8.93 3.72 -24.12
CA VAL A 166 -7.64 4.27 -24.57
C VAL A 166 -7.74 5.79 -24.65
N ARG A 167 -6.83 6.47 -23.97
CA ARG A 167 -6.66 7.93 -24.05
C ARG A 167 -5.25 8.24 -24.53
N THR A 168 -5.11 9.15 -25.48
CA THR A 168 -3.80 9.71 -25.88
C THR A 168 -3.45 10.83 -24.92
N ALA A 169 -2.20 10.85 -24.46
CA ALA A 169 -1.68 12.03 -23.75
C ALA A 169 -1.71 13.25 -24.68
N PRO A 170 -2.04 14.44 -24.16
CA PRO A 170 -2.01 15.68 -24.94
C PRO A 170 -0.61 16.03 -25.45
#